data_9cdbb39c1c5e5fd82bc4bf52f21290dd
#
_entry.id   9cdbb39c1c5e5fd82bc4bf52f21290dd
#
_cell.length_a   1.000
_cell.length_b   1.000
_cell.length_c   1.000
_cell.angle_alpha   90.00
_cell.angle_beta   90.00
_cell.angle_gamma   90.00
#
_symmetry.space_group_name_H-M   'P 1'
#
loop_
_entity.id
_entity.type
_entity.pdbx_description
1 polymer ?
#
loop_
_entity_poly.entity_id
_entity_poly.type
_entity_poly.pdbx_seq_one_letter_code
_entity_poly.pdbx_strand_id
1 'polypeptide(L)'
;MIAEFLKRVGVPGNRRRTLARDPRGGRIVFLIECLLNQNARDAGAATCSSVTREILDVLLENDIGMAQIPCPEMACLGFARTRPAGTSIRSALETPEAQQQCRLLAQQTAERIADYRKQGFEVLAILGGNESSPGCAIHRAGDSKAADGLRVDSGVFMQALATELEQRNVTVPFRGMRDADAGLLEQDLAWLRATVVKSQEAP
;
A
#
# COMPACT_ATOMS: atom_id res chain seq x y z
N MET A 1 40.48 24.24 -15.27
CA MET A 1 39.69 23.67 -16.38
C MET A 1 38.33 23.14 -15.92
N ILE A 2 38.20 22.35 -14.85
CA ILE A 2 36.88 21.82 -14.37
C ILE A 2 35.99 22.92 -13.82
N ALA A 3 36.50 23.93 -13.11
CA ALA A 3 35.73 25.01 -12.52
C ALA A 3 35.09 25.98 -13.53
N GLU A 4 35.65 26.11 -14.74
CA GLU A 4 35.10 26.95 -15.82
C GLU A 4 34.01 26.23 -16.61
N PHE A 5 34.08 24.89 -16.70
CA PHE A 5 33.04 24.10 -17.35
C PHE A 5 31.70 24.14 -16.55
N LEU A 6 31.77 24.13 -15.21
CA LEU A 6 30.60 24.19 -14.34
C LEU A 6 29.88 25.55 -14.36
N LYS A 7 30.56 26.62 -14.76
CA LYS A 7 29.92 27.95 -14.95
C LYS A 7 29.14 28.08 -16.26
N ARG A 8 29.38 27.22 -17.25
CA ARG A 8 28.65 27.22 -18.54
C ARG A 8 27.42 26.34 -18.57
N VAL A 9 27.32 25.35 -17.68
CA VAL A 9 26.09 24.61 -17.46
C VAL A 9 25.32 25.38 -16.41
N GLY A 10 24.57 26.42 -16.84
CA GLY A 10 23.65 27.11 -15.97
C GLY A 10 22.69 26.08 -15.39
N VAL A 11 22.91 25.65 -14.15
CA VAL A 11 21.87 25.01 -13.35
C VAL A 11 20.69 25.99 -13.38
N PRO A 12 19.53 25.64 -13.93
CA PRO A 12 18.38 26.55 -13.91
C PRO A 12 18.15 26.89 -12.45
N GLY A 13 18.51 28.13 -12.06
CA GLY A 13 18.16 28.65 -10.75
C GLY A 13 16.68 28.38 -10.57
N ASN A 14 16.32 27.91 -9.41
CA ASN A 14 14.97 27.60 -8.98
C ASN A 14 14.07 28.83 -9.32
N ARG A 15 13.64 28.91 -10.57
CA ARG A 15 12.60 29.84 -10.98
C ARG A 15 11.41 29.41 -10.13
N ARG A 16 11.10 30.16 -9.09
CA ARG A 16 9.75 30.13 -8.50
C ARG A 16 8.79 30.30 -9.69
N ARG A 17 8.36 29.14 -10.24
CA ARG A 17 7.19 29.14 -11.11
C ARG A 17 6.13 29.78 -10.21
N THR A 18 5.61 30.91 -10.61
CA THR A 18 4.31 31.39 -10.15
C THR A 18 3.36 30.24 -10.45
N LEU A 19 3.14 29.40 -9.43
CA LEU A 19 2.36 28.16 -9.55
C LEU A 19 0.95 28.60 -9.89
N ALA A 20 0.58 28.48 -11.15
CA ALA A 20 -0.80 28.17 -11.46
C ALA A 20 -1.22 27.12 -10.44
N ARG A 21 -2.33 27.35 -9.74
CA ARG A 21 -2.80 26.53 -8.61
C ARG A 21 -2.58 25.05 -8.94
N ASP A 22 -1.74 24.38 -8.16
CA ASP A 22 -1.43 22.99 -8.38
C ASP A 22 -2.74 22.18 -8.29
N PRO A 23 -3.18 21.49 -9.35
CA PRO A 23 -4.46 20.78 -9.35
C PRO A 23 -4.44 19.48 -8.53
N ARG A 24 -3.28 19.09 -8.00
CA ARG A 24 -3.16 17.86 -7.21
C ARG A 24 -3.96 17.98 -5.92
N GLY A 25 -4.82 16.98 -5.64
CA GLY A 25 -5.63 16.95 -4.42
C GLY A 25 -4.85 16.76 -3.13
N GLY A 26 -3.58 16.32 -3.22
CA GLY A 26 -2.69 16.18 -2.06
C GLY A 26 -2.97 14.92 -1.20
N ARG A 27 -3.94 14.09 -1.56
CA ARG A 27 -4.39 12.93 -0.79
C ARG A 27 -4.15 11.63 -1.56
N ILE A 28 -3.67 10.58 -0.88
CA ILE A 28 -3.28 9.32 -1.51
C ILE A 28 -3.57 8.12 -0.59
N VAL A 29 -3.93 7.00 -1.21
CA VAL A 29 -4.05 5.69 -0.58
C VAL A 29 -3.03 4.75 -1.22
N PHE A 30 -2.35 3.96 -0.40
CA PHE A 30 -1.53 2.84 -0.86
C PHE A 30 -2.33 1.56 -0.80
N LEU A 31 -2.39 0.81 -1.90
CA LEU A 31 -3.20 -0.39 -1.97
C LEU A 31 -2.48 -1.53 -2.67
N ILE A 32 -2.72 -2.76 -2.17
CA ILE A 32 -2.11 -3.97 -2.72
C ILE A 32 -2.53 -4.18 -4.16
N GLU A 33 -1.63 -4.70 -4.97
CA GLU A 33 -1.76 -4.87 -6.43
C GLU A 33 -3.07 -5.55 -6.86
N CYS A 34 -3.48 -6.60 -6.16
CA CYS A 34 -4.66 -7.37 -6.56
C CYS A 34 -6.00 -6.61 -6.45
N LEU A 35 -6.06 -5.49 -5.73
CA LEU A 35 -7.23 -4.61 -5.72
C LEU A 35 -7.34 -3.81 -7.02
N LEU A 36 -6.19 -3.49 -7.64
CA LEU A 36 -6.06 -2.79 -8.91
C LEU A 36 -6.00 -3.75 -10.13
N ASN A 37 -5.71 -5.02 -9.90
CA ASN A 37 -5.53 -6.02 -10.94
C ASN A 37 -5.76 -7.42 -10.38
N GLN A 38 -6.97 -7.93 -10.54
CA GLN A 38 -7.33 -9.27 -10.07
C GLN A 38 -6.53 -10.39 -10.74
N ASN A 39 -5.96 -10.15 -11.95
CA ASN A 39 -5.08 -11.11 -12.61
C ASN A 39 -3.74 -11.31 -11.85
N ALA A 40 -3.42 -10.46 -10.90
CA ALA A 40 -2.28 -10.64 -10.00
C ALA A 40 -2.52 -11.67 -8.89
N ARG A 41 -3.73 -12.18 -8.71
CA ARG A 41 -4.06 -13.20 -7.71
C ARG A 41 -3.56 -14.59 -8.12
N ASP A 42 -3.43 -15.45 -7.12
CA ASP A 42 -3.19 -16.88 -7.38
C ASP A 42 -4.39 -17.51 -8.11
N ALA A 43 -4.15 -18.62 -8.78
CA ALA A 43 -5.18 -19.32 -9.55
C ALA A 43 -6.38 -19.68 -8.65
N GLY A 44 -7.56 -19.29 -9.07
CA GLY A 44 -8.81 -19.52 -8.33
C GLY A 44 -9.09 -18.54 -7.18
N ALA A 45 -8.20 -17.58 -6.89
CA ALA A 45 -8.37 -16.61 -5.80
C ALA A 45 -8.99 -15.27 -6.26
N ALA A 46 -9.18 -15.07 -7.57
CA ALA A 46 -9.83 -13.86 -8.09
C ALA A 46 -11.32 -13.84 -7.72
N THR A 47 -11.83 -12.69 -7.30
CA THR A 47 -13.24 -12.47 -6.94
C THR A 47 -14.03 -11.77 -8.04
N CYS A 48 -13.33 -11.17 -9.00
CA CYS A 48 -13.92 -10.52 -10.18
C CYS A 48 -12.93 -10.56 -11.35
N SER A 49 -13.34 -10.10 -12.53
CA SER A 49 -12.56 -10.25 -13.77
C SER A 49 -11.41 -9.28 -13.95
N SER A 50 -11.40 -8.13 -13.25
CA SER A 50 -10.41 -7.09 -13.53
C SER A 50 -9.92 -6.36 -12.28
N VAL A 51 -10.74 -5.52 -11.67
CA VAL A 51 -10.43 -4.67 -10.50
C VAL A 51 -11.56 -4.78 -9.48
N THR A 52 -11.28 -4.57 -8.20
CA THR A 52 -12.34 -4.43 -7.18
C THR A 52 -12.95 -3.04 -7.31
N ARG A 53 -13.95 -2.94 -8.19
CA ARG A 53 -14.55 -1.67 -8.65
C ARG A 53 -15.03 -0.81 -7.50
N GLU A 54 -15.71 -1.39 -6.53
CA GLU A 54 -16.33 -0.70 -5.40
C GLU A 54 -15.31 0.11 -4.59
N ILE A 55 -14.09 -0.41 -4.45
CA ILE A 55 -12.99 0.29 -3.78
C ILE A 55 -12.53 1.49 -4.62
N LEU A 56 -12.35 1.26 -5.93
CA LEU A 56 -11.90 2.29 -6.84
C LEU A 56 -12.92 3.42 -6.95
N ASP A 57 -14.22 3.10 -7.04
CA ASP A 57 -15.29 4.08 -7.11
C ASP A 57 -15.24 5.02 -5.89
N VAL A 58 -15.10 4.50 -4.67
CA VAL A 58 -14.94 5.33 -3.46
C VAL A 58 -13.74 6.28 -3.56
N LEU A 59 -12.60 5.80 -4.08
CA LEU A 59 -11.39 6.62 -4.19
C LEU A 59 -11.51 7.68 -5.28
N LEU A 60 -12.08 7.33 -6.44
CA LEU A 60 -12.27 8.23 -7.58
C LEU A 60 -13.30 9.32 -7.28
N GLU A 61 -14.43 8.98 -6.65
CA GLU A 61 -15.49 9.93 -6.27
C GLU A 61 -14.99 10.98 -5.25
N ASN A 62 -13.90 10.69 -4.54
CA ASN A 62 -13.31 11.59 -3.54
C ASN A 62 -11.98 12.22 -3.97
N ASP A 63 -11.60 12.13 -5.26
CA ASP A 63 -10.34 12.64 -5.81
C ASP A 63 -9.08 12.13 -5.06
N ILE A 64 -9.06 10.86 -4.68
CA ILE A 64 -7.95 10.23 -3.97
C ILE A 64 -6.97 9.58 -4.97
N GLY A 65 -5.71 9.97 -4.90
CA GLY A 65 -4.63 9.32 -5.62
C GLY A 65 -4.41 7.88 -5.14
N MET A 66 -4.02 6.99 -6.05
CA MET A 66 -3.79 5.58 -5.76
C MET A 66 -2.34 5.22 -6.04
N ALA A 67 -1.66 4.61 -5.07
CA ALA A 67 -0.32 4.08 -5.21
C ALA A 67 -0.33 2.56 -5.02
N GLN A 68 0.05 1.82 -6.05
CA GLN A 68 0.14 0.37 -5.98
C GLN A 68 1.28 -0.06 -5.05
N ILE A 69 0.99 -1.06 -4.21
CA ILE A 69 1.96 -1.89 -3.50
C ILE A 69 2.06 -3.21 -4.28
N PRO A 70 3.25 -3.61 -4.77
CA PRO A 70 3.41 -4.89 -5.47
C PRO A 70 2.97 -6.08 -4.62
N CYS A 71 2.45 -7.12 -5.27
CA CYS A 71 2.04 -8.35 -4.58
C CYS A 71 3.27 -9.03 -3.94
N PRO A 72 3.33 -9.18 -2.60
CA PRO A 72 4.48 -9.80 -1.94
C PRO A 72 4.65 -11.28 -2.29
N GLU A 73 3.56 -11.99 -2.55
CA GLU A 73 3.63 -13.38 -2.98
C GLU A 73 4.26 -13.52 -4.37
N MET A 74 3.92 -12.61 -5.30
CA MET A 74 4.56 -12.57 -6.61
C MET A 74 6.02 -12.15 -6.53
N ALA A 75 6.34 -11.18 -5.69
CA ALA A 75 7.69 -10.70 -5.52
C ALA A 75 8.63 -11.78 -4.93
N CYS A 76 8.11 -12.60 -4.01
CA CYS A 76 8.90 -13.63 -3.33
C CYS A 76 8.91 -14.98 -4.06
N LEU A 77 7.79 -15.38 -4.69
CA LEU A 77 7.58 -16.73 -5.21
C LEU A 77 7.37 -16.77 -6.74
N GLY A 78 7.43 -15.62 -7.40
CA GLY A 78 7.10 -15.49 -8.81
C GLY A 78 5.59 -15.52 -9.08
N PHE A 79 5.22 -15.29 -10.34
CA PHE A 79 3.81 -15.18 -10.75
C PHE A 79 3.00 -16.43 -10.40
N ALA A 80 3.56 -17.62 -10.60
CA ALA A 80 2.92 -18.91 -10.33
C ALA A 80 3.00 -19.33 -8.84
N ARG A 81 3.53 -18.49 -7.94
CA ARG A 81 3.78 -18.83 -6.51
C ARG A 81 4.48 -20.17 -6.37
N THR A 82 5.54 -20.37 -7.16
CA THR A 82 6.31 -21.63 -7.19
C THR A 82 6.89 -21.94 -5.82
N ARG A 83 6.60 -23.15 -5.32
CA ARG A 83 7.05 -23.62 -4.01
C ARG A 83 7.11 -25.17 -3.99
N PRO A 84 7.83 -25.79 -3.03
CA PRO A 84 7.84 -27.24 -2.89
C PRO A 84 6.43 -27.83 -2.72
N ALA A 85 6.19 -29.00 -3.29
CA ALA A 85 4.92 -29.70 -3.15
C ALA A 85 4.56 -29.91 -1.66
N GLY A 86 3.28 -29.68 -1.32
CA GLY A 86 2.80 -29.78 0.06
C GLY A 86 3.12 -28.59 0.97
N THR A 87 3.87 -27.58 0.48
CA THR A 87 4.17 -26.37 1.25
C THR A 87 3.08 -25.32 1.00
N SER A 88 2.54 -24.70 2.07
CA SER A 88 1.63 -23.58 1.96
C SER A 88 2.35 -22.33 1.47
N ILE A 89 1.62 -21.36 0.87
CA ILE A 89 2.20 -20.05 0.53
C ILE A 89 2.73 -19.37 1.80
N ARG A 90 2.02 -19.45 2.92
CA ARG A 90 2.46 -18.89 4.20
C ARG A 90 3.84 -19.44 4.61
N SER A 91 3.98 -20.74 4.63
CA SER A 91 5.26 -21.37 4.99
C SER A 91 6.39 -21.04 4.00
N ALA A 92 6.06 -20.88 2.70
CA ALA A 92 7.04 -20.44 1.71
C ALA A 92 7.48 -18.99 1.91
N LEU A 93 6.59 -18.09 2.36
CA LEU A 93 6.92 -16.71 2.71
C LEU A 93 7.69 -16.57 4.03
N GLU A 94 7.66 -17.58 4.89
CA GLU A 94 8.37 -17.61 6.18
C GLU A 94 9.81 -18.12 6.06
N THR A 95 10.26 -18.53 4.85
CA THR A 95 11.69 -18.86 4.63
C THR A 95 12.55 -17.60 4.77
N PRO A 96 13.83 -17.73 5.19
CA PRO A 96 14.73 -16.58 5.36
C PRO A 96 14.84 -15.70 4.11
N GLU A 97 14.92 -16.33 2.94
CA GLU A 97 15.04 -15.66 1.64
C GLU A 97 13.78 -14.86 1.31
N ALA A 98 12.59 -15.46 1.46
CA ALA A 98 11.33 -14.80 1.20
C ALA A 98 11.07 -13.69 2.22
N GLN A 99 11.40 -13.89 3.49
CA GLN A 99 11.32 -12.83 4.51
C GLN A 99 12.24 -11.66 4.19
N GLN A 100 13.46 -11.92 3.66
CA GLN A 100 14.35 -10.85 3.23
C GLN A 100 13.73 -10.06 2.07
N GLN A 101 13.14 -10.70 1.07
CA GLN A 101 12.45 -10.04 -0.03
C GLN A 101 11.24 -9.23 0.47
N CYS A 102 10.44 -9.78 1.38
CA CYS A 102 9.33 -9.06 2.01
C CYS A 102 9.81 -7.81 2.76
N ARG A 103 10.93 -7.90 3.50
CA ARG A 103 11.53 -6.74 4.18
C ARG A 103 11.99 -5.68 3.20
N LEU A 104 12.70 -6.06 2.12
CA LEU A 104 13.14 -5.11 1.09
C LEU A 104 11.96 -4.39 0.44
N LEU A 105 10.90 -5.12 0.09
CA LEU A 105 9.68 -4.54 -0.44
C LEU A 105 8.99 -3.60 0.56
N ALA A 106 8.98 -3.98 1.84
CA ALA A 106 8.43 -3.16 2.91
C ALA A 106 9.23 -1.87 3.11
N GLN A 107 10.56 -1.93 3.09
CA GLN A 107 11.44 -0.76 3.15
C GLN A 107 11.16 0.21 2.00
N GLN A 108 11.15 -0.27 0.76
CA GLN A 108 10.85 0.55 -0.41
C GLN A 108 9.46 1.20 -0.34
N THR A 109 8.47 0.44 0.13
CA THR A 109 7.11 0.95 0.30
C THR A 109 7.05 2.01 1.40
N ALA A 110 7.68 1.76 2.55
CA ALA A 110 7.73 2.70 3.66
C ALA A 110 8.49 3.99 3.30
N GLU A 111 9.60 3.90 2.56
CA GLU A 111 10.32 5.06 2.03
C GLU A 111 9.42 5.89 1.13
N ARG A 112 8.72 5.25 0.20
CA ARG A 112 7.79 5.94 -0.70
C ARG A 112 6.66 6.64 0.06
N ILE A 113 6.10 6.02 1.09
CA ILE A 113 5.09 6.61 1.97
C ILE A 113 5.68 7.83 2.70
N ALA A 114 6.87 7.69 3.27
CA ALA A 114 7.55 8.78 3.97
C ALA A 114 7.86 9.95 3.03
N ASP A 115 8.25 9.69 1.78
CA ASP A 115 8.53 10.73 0.79
C ASP A 115 7.27 11.50 0.41
N TYR A 116 6.13 10.82 0.20
CA TYR A 116 4.86 11.52 -0.02
C TYR A 116 4.53 12.45 1.15
N ARG A 117 4.63 11.97 2.38
CA ARG A 117 4.36 12.79 3.57
C ARG A 117 5.33 13.96 3.71
N LYS A 118 6.62 13.74 3.43
CA LYS A 118 7.65 14.80 3.44
C LYS A 118 7.38 15.90 2.41
N GLN A 119 6.74 15.55 1.29
CA GLN A 119 6.31 16.49 0.26
C GLN A 119 4.97 17.17 0.58
N GLY A 120 4.39 16.92 1.76
CA GLY A 120 3.13 17.52 2.19
C GLY A 120 1.87 16.79 1.71
N PHE A 121 2.01 15.57 1.16
CA PHE A 121 0.83 14.76 0.81
C PHE A 121 0.30 14.03 2.05
N GLU A 122 -1.01 13.93 2.13
CA GLU A 122 -1.69 13.13 3.14
C GLU A 122 -1.84 11.67 2.66
N VAL A 123 -1.18 10.74 3.36
CA VAL A 123 -1.35 9.31 3.13
C VAL A 123 -2.45 8.81 4.04
N LEU A 124 -3.63 8.56 3.47
CA LEU A 124 -4.88 8.29 4.20
C LEU A 124 -4.94 6.88 4.77
N ALA A 125 -4.49 5.90 4.00
CA ALA A 125 -4.58 4.50 4.37
C ALA A 125 -3.61 3.61 3.60
N ILE A 126 -3.36 2.42 4.16
CA ILE A 126 -2.78 1.26 3.50
C ILE A 126 -3.86 0.18 3.43
N LEU A 127 -4.24 -0.20 2.21
CA LEU A 127 -5.26 -1.22 1.97
C LEU A 127 -4.59 -2.54 1.62
N GLY A 128 -4.79 -3.54 2.46
CA GLY A 128 -4.35 -4.93 2.25
C GLY A 128 -5.39 -5.77 1.53
N GLY A 129 -5.05 -7.03 1.32
CA GLY A 129 -5.93 -8.00 0.68
C GLY A 129 -6.91 -8.68 1.63
N ASN A 130 -7.47 -9.80 1.15
CA ASN A 130 -8.35 -10.66 1.93
C ASN A 130 -7.68 -11.19 3.19
N GLU A 131 -8.49 -11.50 4.19
CA GLU A 131 -8.03 -12.03 5.48
C GLU A 131 -7.29 -13.38 5.36
N SER A 132 -7.55 -14.15 4.31
CA SER A 132 -6.85 -15.41 4.02
C SER A 132 -5.51 -15.24 3.29
N SER A 133 -5.15 -14.01 2.85
CA SER A 133 -3.90 -13.79 2.10
C SER A 133 -2.67 -13.92 3.01
N PRO A 134 -1.76 -14.88 2.75
CA PRO A 134 -0.56 -15.07 3.58
C PRO A 134 0.41 -13.88 3.52
N GLY A 135 0.44 -13.16 2.40
CA GLY A 135 1.33 -12.03 2.18
C GLY A 135 0.80 -10.70 2.67
N CYS A 136 -0.50 -10.42 2.46
CA CYS A 136 -1.04 -9.07 2.61
C CYS A 136 -2.36 -8.98 3.38
N ALA A 137 -2.78 -10.02 4.11
CA ALA A 137 -3.92 -9.93 5.02
C ALA A 137 -3.67 -8.91 6.14
N ILE A 138 -4.71 -8.23 6.57
CA ILE A 138 -4.68 -7.31 7.71
C ILE A 138 -5.68 -7.80 8.74
N HIS A 139 -5.16 -8.36 9.83
CA HIS A 139 -5.93 -8.71 11.01
C HIS A 139 -5.61 -7.70 12.12
N ARG A 140 -6.63 -7.18 12.77
CA ARG A 140 -6.47 -6.17 13.82
C ARG A 140 -6.84 -6.75 15.18
N ALA A 141 -6.12 -6.33 16.20
CA ALA A 141 -6.48 -6.61 17.59
C ALA A 141 -7.53 -5.59 18.06
N GLY A 142 -8.80 -5.97 18.03
CA GLY A 142 -9.90 -5.11 18.48
C GLY A 142 -10.12 -3.85 17.64
N ASP A 143 -10.76 -2.82 18.24
CA ASP A 143 -11.04 -1.52 17.60
C ASP A 143 -9.84 -0.55 17.62
N SER A 144 -8.62 -1.04 17.77
CA SER A 144 -7.41 -0.20 17.81
C SER A 144 -7.31 0.68 16.57
N LYS A 145 -7.23 2.00 16.75
CA LYS A 145 -7.04 3.01 15.69
C LYS A 145 -5.58 3.18 15.30
N ALA A 146 -4.65 2.55 16.03
CA ALA A 146 -3.22 2.70 15.86
C ALA A 146 -2.63 1.67 14.90
N ALA A 147 -1.48 2.00 14.26
CA ALA A 147 -0.70 1.10 13.42
C ALA A 147 -0.20 -0.14 14.19
N ASP A 148 -0.06 -0.01 15.49
CA ASP A 148 0.37 -1.00 16.49
C ASP A 148 -0.65 -2.13 16.74
N GLY A 149 -1.74 -2.20 15.98
CA GLY A 149 -2.80 -3.18 16.13
C GLY A 149 -2.79 -4.34 15.12
N LEU A 150 -1.71 -4.54 14.35
CA LEU A 150 -1.64 -5.73 13.49
C LEU A 150 -1.38 -6.97 14.32
N ARG A 151 -2.28 -7.96 14.17
CA ARG A 151 -2.12 -9.26 14.80
C ARG A 151 -1.00 -10.05 14.13
N VAL A 152 -0.39 -10.97 14.88
CA VAL A 152 0.71 -11.84 14.41
C VAL A 152 0.32 -12.76 13.25
N ASP A 153 -0.98 -13.00 13.05
CA ASP A 153 -1.52 -13.76 11.93
C ASP A 153 -1.77 -12.90 10.66
N SER A 154 -1.51 -11.59 10.71
CA SER A 154 -1.51 -10.73 9.52
C SER A 154 -0.47 -11.19 8.49
N GLY A 155 -0.62 -10.76 7.25
CA GLY A 155 0.29 -11.13 6.16
C GLY A 155 1.74 -10.75 6.46
N VAL A 156 2.68 -11.62 6.07
CA VAL A 156 4.12 -11.48 6.37
C VAL A 156 4.67 -10.11 5.94
N PHE A 157 4.28 -9.65 4.75
CA PHE A 157 4.68 -8.33 4.24
C PHE A 157 4.04 -7.19 5.05
N MET A 158 2.76 -7.30 5.42
CA MET A 158 2.09 -6.21 6.16
C MET A 158 2.71 -6.00 7.54
N GLN A 159 3.14 -7.07 8.21
CA GLN A 159 3.89 -6.98 9.46
C GLN A 159 5.24 -6.28 9.26
N ALA A 160 5.97 -6.67 8.21
CA ALA A 160 7.25 -6.01 7.88
C ALA A 160 7.05 -4.52 7.55
N LEU A 161 5.99 -4.17 6.79
CA LEU A 161 5.68 -2.78 6.45
C LEU A 161 5.30 -1.96 7.69
N ALA A 162 4.51 -2.51 8.60
CA ALA A 162 4.17 -1.84 9.86
C ALA A 162 5.42 -1.54 10.68
N THR A 163 6.33 -2.52 10.82
CA THR A 163 7.62 -2.34 11.50
C THR A 163 8.48 -1.25 10.85
N GLU A 164 8.58 -1.22 9.52
CA GLU A 164 9.34 -0.21 8.78
C GLU A 164 8.76 1.20 8.92
N LEU A 165 7.45 1.34 8.98
CA LEU A 165 6.78 2.62 9.21
C LEU A 165 6.98 3.10 10.65
N GLU A 166 6.89 2.21 11.63
CA GLU A 166 7.16 2.52 13.04
C GLU A 166 8.58 3.05 13.24
N GLN A 167 9.59 2.39 12.67
CA GLN A 167 10.99 2.84 12.71
C GLN A 167 11.20 4.25 12.11
N ARG A 168 10.33 4.66 11.20
CA ARG A 168 10.33 5.99 10.56
C ARG A 168 9.42 7.01 11.26
N ASN A 169 8.80 6.64 12.38
CA ASN A 169 7.78 7.43 13.06
C ASN A 169 6.64 7.88 12.12
N VAL A 170 6.24 6.98 11.22
CA VAL A 170 5.15 7.21 10.26
C VAL A 170 3.93 6.40 10.68
N THR A 171 2.87 7.09 11.08
CA THR A 171 1.58 6.46 11.41
C THR A 171 0.63 6.61 10.23
N VAL A 172 0.14 5.48 9.72
CA VAL A 172 -0.88 5.38 8.66
C VAL A 172 -1.82 4.24 9.02
N PRO A 173 -3.15 4.42 8.94
CA PRO A 173 -4.07 3.33 9.23
C PRO A 173 -4.01 2.22 8.18
N PHE A 174 -4.09 0.97 8.65
CA PHE A 174 -4.17 -0.22 7.83
C PHE A 174 -5.60 -0.77 7.80
N ARG A 175 -6.08 -1.22 6.62
CA ARG A 175 -7.36 -1.91 6.47
C ARG A 175 -7.27 -3.05 5.46
N GLY A 176 -7.70 -4.25 5.84
CA GLY A 176 -7.93 -5.37 4.90
C GLY A 176 -9.18 -5.09 4.07
N MET A 177 -9.12 -5.36 2.78
CA MET A 177 -10.27 -5.27 1.89
C MET A 177 -10.73 -6.70 1.58
N ARG A 178 -11.79 -7.15 2.26
CA ARG A 178 -12.25 -8.54 2.27
C ARG A 178 -13.24 -8.80 1.13
N ASP A 179 -12.78 -8.61 -0.10
CA ASP A 179 -13.60 -8.67 -1.31
C ASP A 179 -14.06 -10.09 -1.73
N ALA A 180 -13.69 -11.13 -0.97
CA ALA A 180 -14.24 -12.47 -1.13
C ALA A 180 -15.61 -12.65 -0.45
N ASP A 181 -16.01 -11.72 0.41
CA ASP A 181 -17.30 -11.71 1.10
C ASP A 181 -17.95 -10.34 0.97
N ALA A 182 -19.11 -10.28 0.37
CA ALA A 182 -19.81 -9.01 0.08
C ALA A 182 -20.18 -8.24 1.36
N GLY A 183 -20.56 -8.93 2.44
CA GLY A 183 -20.92 -8.28 3.70
C GLY A 183 -19.72 -7.70 4.43
N LEU A 184 -18.59 -8.40 4.38
CA LEU A 184 -17.32 -7.90 4.93
C LEU A 184 -16.75 -6.77 4.09
N LEU A 185 -16.84 -6.86 2.76
CA LEU A 185 -16.43 -5.78 1.86
C LEU A 185 -17.22 -4.51 2.15
N GLU A 186 -18.54 -4.58 2.35
CA GLU A 186 -19.34 -3.37 2.65
C GLU A 186 -18.91 -2.70 3.96
N GLN A 187 -18.54 -3.48 4.99
CA GLN A 187 -17.97 -2.93 6.23
C GLN A 187 -16.63 -2.21 5.96
N ASP A 188 -15.79 -2.78 5.11
CA ASP A 188 -14.50 -2.20 4.74
C ASP A 188 -14.68 -0.93 3.89
N LEU A 189 -15.66 -0.92 2.99
CA LEU A 189 -16.03 0.26 2.21
C LEU A 189 -16.61 1.37 3.09
N ALA A 190 -17.45 1.04 4.05
CA ALA A 190 -17.97 2.03 5.01
C ALA A 190 -16.83 2.69 5.81
N TRP A 191 -15.85 1.90 6.25
CA TRP A 191 -14.64 2.43 6.89
C TRP A 191 -13.84 3.33 5.94
N LEU A 192 -13.65 2.91 4.68
CA LEU A 192 -12.90 3.68 3.69
C LEU A 192 -13.59 5.02 3.40
N ARG A 193 -14.91 5.03 3.16
CA ARG A 193 -15.71 6.27 2.99
C ARG A 193 -15.52 7.22 4.17
N ALA A 194 -15.63 6.72 5.40
CA ALA A 194 -15.42 7.53 6.59
C ALA A 194 -13.99 8.09 6.71
N THR A 195 -12.99 7.35 6.23
CA THR A 195 -11.58 7.77 6.25
C THR A 195 -11.31 8.88 5.25
N VAL A 196 -11.82 8.76 4.02
CA VAL A 196 -11.59 9.76 2.97
C VAL A 196 -12.36 11.07 3.18
N VAL A 197 -13.53 11.02 3.82
CA VAL A 197 -14.35 12.21 4.15
C VAL A 197 -13.71 13.02 5.28
N LYS A 198 -13.26 12.36 6.36
CA LYS A 198 -12.62 13.06 7.50
C LYS A 198 -11.42 13.90 7.11
N SER A 199 -10.70 13.51 6.08
CA SER A 199 -9.55 14.25 5.60
C SER A 199 -9.92 15.52 4.81
N GLN A 200 -11.18 15.67 4.34
CA GLN A 200 -11.65 16.87 3.67
C GLN A 200 -12.00 17.99 4.65
N GLU A 201 -12.29 17.66 5.91
CA GLU A 201 -12.74 18.59 6.95
C GLU A 201 -11.59 19.10 7.83
N ALA A 202 -10.37 18.58 7.65
CA ALA A 202 -9.21 19.06 8.37
C ALA A 202 -8.77 20.43 7.79
N PRO A 203 -8.64 21.49 8.62
CA PRO A 203 -8.33 22.85 8.18
C PRO A 203 -6.91 23.01 7.65
#